data_98019f56922a011aae4fbe8800e22cce
#
_entry.id   98019f56922a011aae4fbe8800e22cce
#
_cell.length_a   1.000
_cell.length_b   1.000
_cell.length_c   1.000
_cell.angle_alpha   90.00
_cell.angle_beta   90.00
_cell.angle_gamma   90.00
#
_symmetry.space_group_name_H-M   'P 1'
#
loop_
_entity.id
_entity.type
_entity.pdbx_description
1 polymer ?
#
loop_
_entity_poly.entity_id
_entity_poly.type
_entity_poly.pdbx_seq_one_letter_code
_entity_poly.pdbx_strand_id
1 'polypeptide(L)'
;QGGEVKAWDERYPGRISSVRLEKMQYAEARIIFCSSEEYGYGSEQFIDESPDTMWHTVWTVTVPKHPHWLDFDLYQEKDIHGITYLPRQDESTVGDIKDFALSVSRDGKSWTEVYRGKFAKDKKLQRVTLPKSSRARYLRFTALSAHDGQDYASGSELRILAD
;
A
#
# COMPACT_ATOMS: atom_id res chain seq x y z
N GLN A 1 -3.55 7.09 25.53
CA GLN A 1 -3.58 8.48 25.19
C GLN A 1 -2.97 8.73 23.83
N GLY A 2 -3.74 9.25 22.92
CA GLY A 2 -3.28 9.47 21.58
C GLY A 2 -2.46 10.73 21.43
N GLY A 3 -1.63 10.74 20.44
CA GLY A 3 -0.87 11.90 20.04
C GLY A 3 -1.10 12.24 18.60
N GLU A 4 -0.53 13.32 18.18
CA GLU A 4 -0.50 13.68 16.77
C GLU A 4 0.58 12.89 16.05
N VAL A 5 0.41 12.68 14.76
CA VAL A 5 1.37 11.97 13.92
C VAL A 5 2.45 12.95 13.48
N LYS A 6 3.23 13.49 14.44
CA LYS A 6 4.21 14.53 14.11
C LYS A 6 5.36 14.02 13.26
N ALA A 7 5.94 12.89 13.64
CA ALA A 7 7.01 12.31 12.85
C ALA A 7 6.54 11.92 11.45
N TRP A 8 5.29 11.49 11.34
CA TRP A 8 4.68 11.16 10.07
C TRP A 8 4.45 12.41 9.21
N ASP A 9 3.97 13.49 9.86
CA ASP A 9 3.77 14.77 9.17
C ASP A 9 5.09 15.38 8.69
N GLU A 10 6.14 15.25 9.48
CA GLU A 10 7.46 15.71 9.08
C GLU A 10 7.98 14.92 7.87
N ARG A 11 7.71 13.62 7.83
CA ARG A 11 8.09 12.75 6.72
C ARG A 11 7.27 13.04 5.46
N TYR A 12 6.01 13.40 5.64
CA TYR A 12 5.08 13.64 4.54
C TYR A 12 4.43 15.01 4.68
N PRO A 13 5.22 16.09 4.55
CA PRO A 13 4.71 17.44 4.81
C PRO A 13 3.52 17.79 3.92
N GLY A 14 2.49 18.36 4.56
CA GLY A 14 1.28 18.77 3.88
C GLY A 14 0.29 17.65 3.56
N ARG A 15 0.56 16.41 4.00
CA ARG A 15 -0.33 15.28 3.72
C ARG A 15 -1.16 14.86 4.92
N ILE A 16 -0.53 14.81 6.07
CA ILE A 16 -1.21 14.54 7.34
C ILE A 16 -0.72 15.58 8.33
N SER A 17 -1.55 16.53 8.69
CA SER A 17 -1.14 17.61 9.55
C SER A 17 -1.68 17.50 10.97
N SER A 18 -2.69 16.71 11.21
CA SER A 18 -3.33 16.64 12.51
C SER A 18 -3.98 15.29 12.79
N VAL A 19 -3.45 14.24 12.19
CA VAL A 19 -3.98 12.90 12.41
C VAL A 19 -3.48 12.39 13.76
N ARG A 20 -4.37 11.82 14.53
CA ARG A 20 -4.06 11.30 15.85
C ARG A 20 -3.52 9.87 15.71
N LEU A 21 -2.38 9.61 16.35
CA LEU A 21 -1.72 8.30 16.27
C LEU A 21 -2.59 7.18 16.83
N GLU A 22 -3.39 7.45 17.82
CA GLU A 22 -4.26 6.43 18.42
C GLU A 22 -5.26 5.83 17.43
N LYS A 23 -5.49 6.52 16.30
CA LYS A 23 -6.40 6.06 15.26
C LYS A 23 -5.67 5.53 14.04
N MET A 24 -4.34 5.49 14.10
CA MET A 24 -3.52 5.04 12.99
C MET A 24 -2.46 4.07 13.52
N GLN A 25 -2.91 2.87 13.79
CA GLN A 25 -2.01 1.82 14.26
C GLN A 25 -1.48 1.03 13.08
N TYR A 26 -0.20 1.25 12.76
CA TYR A 26 0.46 0.53 11.69
C TYR A 26 0.99 -0.79 12.22
N ALA A 27 0.64 -1.87 11.57
CA ALA A 27 1.15 -3.19 11.89
C ALA A 27 2.52 -3.38 11.25
N GLU A 28 3.40 -4.11 11.95
CA GLU A 28 4.60 -4.64 11.32
C GLU A 28 4.18 -5.67 10.28
N ALA A 29 4.84 -5.64 9.14
CA ALA A 29 4.57 -6.56 8.06
C ALA A 29 5.82 -6.78 7.24
N ARG A 30 5.88 -7.93 6.59
CA ARG A 30 6.89 -8.20 5.55
C ARG A 30 6.18 -8.61 4.28
N ILE A 31 6.82 -8.35 3.15
CA ILE A 31 6.29 -8.78 1.87
C ILE A 31 6.83 -10.18 1.59
N ILE A 32 5.92 -11.11 1.36
CA ILE A 32 6.26 -12.52 1.09
C ILE A 32 6.09 -12.88 -0.38
N PHE A 33 5.44 -12.02 -1.16
CA PHE A 33 5.31 -12.21 -2.60
C PHE A 33 5.07 -10.86 -3.28
N CYS A 34 5.66 -10.69 -4.45
CA CYS A 34 5.44 -9.54 -5.31
C CYS A 34 5.36 -10.05 -6.75
N SER A 35 4.29 -9.70 -7.46
CA SER A 35 4.05 -10.21 -8.82
C SER A 35 5.00 -9.62 -9.85
N SER A 36 5.50 -8.40 -9.62
CA SER A 36 6.35 -7.72 -10.58
C SER A 36 7.13 -6.61 -9.90
N GLU A 37 8.43 -6.53 -10.15
CA GLU A 37 9.24 -5.42 -9.68
C GLU A 37 10.41 -5.19 -10.63
N GLU A 38 10.77 -3.93 -10.78
CA GLU A 38 11.92 -3.52 -11.57
C GLU A 38 13.18 -3.58 -10.72
N TYR A 39 14.31 -3.93 -11.31
CA TYR A 39 15.60 -3.91 -10.62
C TYR A 39 15.88 -2.51 -10.06
N GLY A 40 16.19 -2.42 -8.77
CA GLY A 40 16.40 -1.15 -8.09
C GLY A 40 15.13 -0.51 -7.54
N TYR A 41 13.96 -1.10 -7.82
CA TYR A 41 12.64 -0.61 -7.35
C TYR A 41 11.85 -1.77 -6.78
N GLY A 42 12.49 -2.51 -5.89
CA GLY A 42 11.91 -3.71 -5.31
C GLY A 42 10.79 -3.44 -4.32
N SER A 43 10.04 -4.47 -4.03
CA SER A 43 8.88 -4.37 -3.15
C SER A 43 9.24 -3.92 -1.74
N GLU A 44 10.46 -4.19 -1.27
CA GLU A 44 10.91 -3.73 0.05
C GLU A 44 10.87 -2.20 0.17
N GLN A 45 10.98 -1.49 -0.94
CA GLN A 45 10.91 -0.03 -0.95
C GLN A 45 9.48 0.49 -0.78
N PHE A 46 8.50 -0.40 -0.85
CA PHE A 46 7.10 -0.04 -0.59
C PHE A 46 6.77 0.00 0.90
N ILE A 47 7.65 -0.53 1.74
CA ILE A 47 7.45 -0.59 3.19
C ILE A 47 8.69 -0.11 3.98
N ASP A 48 9.57 0.66 3.36
CA ASP A 48 10.83 1.09 3.97
C ASP A 48 10.73 2.41 4.75
N GLU A 49 9.54 2.98 4.86
CA GLU A 49 9.26 4.23 5.56
C GLU A 49 9.98 5.45 4.97
N SER A 50 10.33 5.39 3.69
CA SER A 50 10.93 6.50 2.97
C SER A 50 10.01 6.97 1.84
N PRO A 51 9.71 8.26 1.76
CA PRO A 51 8.95 8.78 0.61
C PRO A 51 9.81 8.92 -0.64
N ASP A 52 11.13 8.77 -0.52
CA ASP A 52 12.06 9.01 -1.62
C ASP A 52 12.40 7.76 -2.41
N THR A 53 12.00 6.61 -1.93
CA THR A 53 12.15 5.33 -2.62
C THR A 53 10.78 4.84 -3.07
N MET A 54 10.76 3.86 -3.98
CA MET A 54 9.48 3.34 -4.46
C MET A 54 9.61 1.89 -4.93
N TRP A 55 8.52 1.16 -4.82
CA TRP A 55 8.29 -0.04 -5.61
C TRP A 55 7.75 0.37 -6.97
N HIS A 56 8.19 -0.31 -8.01
CA HIS A 56 7.68 -0.12 -9.37
C HIS A 56 7.70 -1.45 -10.10
N THR A 57 6.65 -1.73 -10.84
CA THR A 57 6.60 -2.95 -11.66
C THR A 57 7.63 -2.91 -12.78
N VAL A 58 8.00 -4.08 -13.28
CA VAL A 58 9.06 -4.21 -14.28
C VAL A 58 8.70 -3.49 -15.58
N TRP A 59 9.69 -2.85 -16.20
CA TRP A 59 9.52 -2.22 -17.51
C TRP A 59 10.64 -2.50 -18.50
N THR A 60 11.82 -2.91 -18.02
CA THR A 60 12.99 -3.09 -18.91
C THR A 60 12.97 -4.40 -19.68
N VAL A 61 12.47 -5.46 -19.07
CA VAL A 61 12.46 -6.80 -19.68
C VAL A 61 11.13 -7.08 -20.35
N THR A 62 10.05 -6.68 -19.69
CA THR A 62 8.68 -6.90 -20.15
C THR A 62 7.79 -5.88 -19.46
N VAL A 63 6.57 -5.71 -19.97
CA VAL A 63 5.56 -4.84 -19.33
C VAL A 63 4.31 -5.69 -19.12
N PRO A 64 4.24 -6.43 -18.00
CA PRO A 64 3.05 -7.21 -17.72
C PRO A 64 1.85 -6.31 -17.45
N LYS A 65 0.68 -6.77 -17.87
CA LYS A 65 -0.56 -6.03 -17.67
C LYS A 65 -1.05 -6.18 -16.24
N HIS A 66 -1.95 -5.28 -15.83
CA HIS A 66 -2.67 -5.45 -14.58
C HIS A 66 -3.47 -6.77 -14.59
N PRO A 67 -3.69 -7.38 -13.42
CA PRO A 67 -3.37 -6.87 -12.09
C PRO A 67 -1.92 -7.12 -11.67
N HIS A 68 -1.44 -6.28 -10.75
CA HIS A 68 -0.17 -6.48 -10.06
C HIS A 68 -0.47 -6.57 -8.57
N TRP A 69 0.19 -7.47 -7.84
CA TRP A 69 -0.16 -7.64 -6.43
C TRP A 69 1.04 -7.96 -5.57
N LEU A 70 0.89 -7.68 -4.29
CA LEU A 70 1.87 -7.99 -3.26
C LEU A 70 1.13 -8.64 -2.09
N ASP A 71 1.77 -9.65 -1.50
CA ASP A 71 1.24 -10.33 -0.32
C ASP A 71 2.09 -9.96 0.89
N PHE A 72 1.39 -9.55 1.95
CA PHE A 72 1.98 -9.11 3.21
C PHE A 72 1.68 -10.13 4.29
N ASP A 73 2.68 -10.43 5.12
CA ASP A 73 2.54 -11.25 6.30
C ASP A 73 2.63 -10.34 7.53
N LEU A 74 1.59 -10.33 8.35
CA LEU A 74 1.54 -9.53 9.58
C LEU A 74 2.14 -10.26 10.78
N TYR A 75 2.78 -11.40 10.54
CA TYR A 75 3.42 -12.26 11.52
C TYR A 75 2.45 -13.03 12.43
N GLN A 76 1.27 -12.52 12.65
CA GLN A 76 0.20 -13.17 13.42
C GLN A 76 -1.14 -12.60 12.96
N GLU A 77 -2.21 -13.25 13.37
CA GLU A 77 -3.56 -12.75 13.09
C GLU A 77 -3.78 -11.43 13.83
N LYS A 78 -4.35 -10.48 13.10
CA LYS A 78 -4.70 -9.15 13.61
C LYS A 78 -6.04 -8.73 13.05
N ASP A 79 -6.66 -7.75 13.69
CA ASP A 79 -7.83 -7.10 13.14
C ASP A 79 -7.37 -6.03 12.16
N ILE A 80 -7.58 -6.27 10.88
CA ILE A 80 -7.15 -5.37 9.81
C ILE A 80 -8.25 -4.34 9.60
N HIS A 81 -7.87 -3.07 9.70
CA HIS A 81 -8.81 -1.94 9.59
C HIS A 81 -8.71 -1.21 8.26
N GLY A 82 -7.59 -1.33 7.59
CA GLY A 82 -7.37 -0.64 6.32
C GLY A 82 -5.90 -0.52 5.96
N ILE A 83 -5.62 0.42 5.06
CA ILE A 83 -4.26 0.70 4.59
C ILE A 83 -4.08 2.21 4.43
N THR A 84 -2.81 2.61 4.31
CA THR A 84 -2.45 3.90 3.73
C THR A 84 -1.59 3.65 2.50
N TYR A 85 -1.76 4.49 1.49
CA TYR A 85 -0.98 4.43 0.25
C TYR A 85 -0.43 5.81 -0.05
N LEU A 86 0.88 5.89 -0.29
CA LEU A 86 1.54 7.10 -0.74
C LEU A 86 2.05 6.84 -2.16
N PRO A 87 1.55 7.56 -3.17
CA PRO A 87 2.09 7.46 -4.52
C PRO A 87 3.56 7.86 -4.58
N ARG A 88 4.23 7.53 -5.65
CA ARG A 88 5.61 7.98 -5.87
C ARG A 88 5.67 9.49 -5.72
N GLN A 89 6.75 9.99 -5.13
CA GLN A 89 6.87 11.41 -4.74
C GLN A 89 7.76 12.23 -5.68
N ASP A 90 8.24 11.63 -6.75
CA ASP A 90 8.92 12.38 -7.81
C ASP A 90 7.87 13.04 -8.72
N GLU A 91 8.31 13.68 -9.78
CA GLU A 91 7.41 14.40 -10.68
C GLU A 91 6.58 13.48 -11.59
N SER A 92 6.96 12.21 -11.68
CA SER A 92 6.27 11.26 -12.54
C SER A 92 4.97 10.78 -11.92
N THR A 93 3.98 10.50 -12.77
CA THR A 93 2.73 9.86 -12.36
C THR A 93 2.63 8.42 -12.87
N VAL A 94 3.70 7.91 -13.48
CA VAL A 94 3.69 6.56 -14.06
C VAL A 94 3.51 5.53 -12.95
N GLY A 95 2.45 4.75 -13.06
CA GLY A 95 2.12 3.71 -12.11
C GLY A 95 1.35 4.17 -10.89
N ASP A 96 1.01 5.45 -10.76
CA ASP A 96 0.14 5.90 -9.68
C ASP A 96 -1.17 5.12 -9.76
N ILE A 97 -1.48 4.37 -8.71
CA ILE A 97 -2.55 3.38 -8.72
C ILE A 97 -3.91 4.06 -8.65
N LYS A 98 -4.83 3.61 -9.51
CA LYS A 98 -6.21 4.10 -9.53
C LYS A 98 -7.13 3.09 -8.84
N ASP A 99 -7.49 2.02 -9.51
CA ASP A 99 -8.37 1.00 -8.94
C ASP A 99 -7.52 -0.05 -8.22
N PHE A 100 -8.01 -0.52 -7.09
CA PHE A 100 -7.31 -1.51 -6.29
C PHE A 100 -8.30 -2.42 -5.55
N ALA A 101 -7.80 -3.55 -5.06
CA ALA A 101 -8.57 -4.45 -4.22
C ALA A 101 -7.70 -4.91 -3.05
N LEU A 102 -8.35 -5.18 -1.93
CA LEU A 102 -7.72 -5.78 -0.75
C LEU A 102 -8.35 -7.14 -0.50
N SER A 103 -7.50 -8.13 -0.30
CA SER A 103 -7.91 -9.49 0.06
C SER A 103 -7.16 -9.91 1.30
N VAL A 104 -7.77 -10.78 2.09
CA VAL A 104 -7.17 -11.28 3.33
C VAL A 104 -7.14 -12.81 3.33
N SER A 105 -6.23 -13.35 4.13
CA SER A 105 -6.11 -14.80 4.28
C SER A 105 -5.59 -15.13 5.68
N ARG A 106 -6.03 -16.25 6.23
CA ARG A 106 -5.51 -16.76 7.50
C ARG A 106 -4.33 -17.70 7.29
N ASP A 107 -4.31 -18.39 6.16
CA ASP A 107 -3.31 -19.44 5.88
C ASP A 107 -2.33 -19.06 4.75
N GLY A 108 -2.55 -17.93 4.08
CA GLY A 108 -1.73 -17.50 2.96
C GLY A 108 -2.03 -18.22 1.65
N LYS A 109 -3.08 -19.06 1.63
CA LYS A 109 -3.46 -19.86 0.46
C LYS A 109 -4.85 -19.55 -0.03
N SER A 110 -5.80 -19.40 0.86
CA SER A 110 -7.20 -19.09 0.54
C SER A 110 -7.45 -17.63 0.81
N TRP A 111 -7.88 -16.88 -0.21
CA TRP A 111 -8.01 -15.44 -0.15
C TRP A 111 -9.47 -15.02 -0.29
N THR A 112 -9.85 -14.01 0.48
CA THR A 112 -11.19 -13.41 0.41
C THR A 112 -11.03 -11.92 0.16
N GLU A 113 -11.63 -11.41 -0.92
CA GLU A 113 -11.64 -9.98 -1.19
C GLU A 113 -12.55 -9.29 -0.18
N VAL A 114 -12.02 -8.28 0.52
CA VAL A 114 -12.76 -7.56 1.56
C VAL A 114 -13.03 -6.11 1.21
N TYR A 115 -12.36 -5.60 0.17
CA TYR A 115 -12.56 -4.21 -0.25
C TYR A 115 -12.11 -4.03 -1.69
N ARG A 116 -12.81 -3.17 -2.40
CA ARG A 116 -12.44 -2.73 -3.74
C ARG A 116 -12.72 -1.25 -3.82
N GLY A 117 -11.72 -0.47 -4.23
CA GLY A 117 -11.85 0.97 -4.21
C GLY A 117 -10.99 1.65 -5.26
N LYS A 118 -10.92 2.96 -5.13
CA LYS A 118 -10.22 3.82 -6.07
C LYS A 118 -9.47 4.88 -5.29
N PHE A 119 -8.18 5.07 -5.62
CA PHE A 119 -7.40 6.17 -5.08
C PHE A 119 -7.66 7.45 -5.87
N ALA A 120 -7.55 8.57 -5.20
CA ALA A 120 -7.61 9.87 -5.85
C ALA A 120 -6.36 10.10 -6.71
N LYS A 121 -6.50 10.91 -7.74
CA LYS A 121 -5.39 11.30 -8.60
C LYS A 121 -4.66 12.47 -7.97
N ASP A 122 -3.83 12.20 -6.97
CA ASP A 122 -2.97 13.20 -6.35
C ASP A 122 -1.75 12.50 -5.74
N LYS A 123 -0.85 13.29 -5.16
CA LYS A 123 0.40 12.81 -4.56
C LYS A 123 0.34 12.69 -3.04
N LYS A 124 -0.80 12.93 -2.44
CA LYS A 124 -0.96 12.92 -0.99
C LYS A 124 -1.09 11.50 -0.47
N LEU A 125 -0.76 11.34 0.81
CA LEU A 125 -1.05 10.09 1.51
C LEU A 125 -2.56 9.87 1.54
N GLN A 126 -2.97 8.66 1.16
CA GLN A 126 -4.39 8.31 1.12
C GLN A 126 -4.67 7.17 2.08
N ARG A 127 -5.70 7.34 2.87
CA ARG A 127 -6.13 6.35 3.85
C ARG A 127 -7.39 5.66 3.35
N VAL A 128 -7.38 4.34 3.44
CA VAL A 128 -8.53 3.50 3.12
C VAL A 128 -8.94 2.77 4.38
N THR A 129 -10.17 2.96 4.82
CA THR A 129 -10.71 2.29 5.99
C THR A 129 -11.73 1.25 5.54
N LEU A 130 -11.56 0.01 5.96
CA LEU A 130 -12.53 -1.05 5.68
C LEU A 130 -13.86 -0.73 6.39
N PRO A 131 -15.01 -0.95 5.74
CA PRO A 131 -16.30 -0.78 6.40
C PRO A 131 -16.43 -1.66 7.65
N LYS A 132 -15.78 -2.81 7.64
CA LYS A 132 -15.75 -3.76 8.74
C LYS A 132 -14.35 -4.31 8.84
N SER A 133 -13.77 -4.34 10.04
CA SER A 133 -12.45 -4.93 10.25
C SER A 133 -12.48 -6.42 9.89
N SER A 134 -11.33 -6.93 9.46
CA SER A 134 -11.20 -8.31 9.04
C SER A 134 -10.06 -8.98 9.79
N ARG A 135 -10.34 -10.11 10.43
CA ARG A 135 -9.34 -10.85 11.22
C ARG A 135 -8.57 -11.77 10.30
N ALA A 136 -7.26 -11.51 10.13
CA ALA A 136 -6.42 -12.33 9.28
C ALA A 136 -4.94 -12.08 9.58
N ARG A 137 -4.08 -12.99 9.12
CA ARG A 137 -2.62 -12.83 9.21
C ARG A 137 -2.04 -12.22 7.94
N TYR A 138 -2.66 -12.47 6.78
CA TYR A 138 -2.11 -12.06 5.49
C TYR A 138 -3.04 -11.08 4.79
N LEU A 139 -2.44 -10.11 4.12
CA LEU A 139 -3.18 -9.16 3.30
C LEU A 139 -2.55 -9.13 1.90
N ARG A 140 -3.40 -9.19 0.88
CA ARG A 140 -2.99 -8.99 -0.51
C ARG A 140 -3.49 -7.64 -0.98
N PHE A 141 -2.57 -6.83 -1.45
CA PHE A 141 -2.89 -5.58 -2.13
C PHE A 141 -2.77 -5.80 -3.63
N THR A 142 -3.84 -5.54 -4.36
CA THR A 142 -3.89 -5.73 -5.81
C THR A 142 -4.14 -4.40 -6.51
N ALA A 143 -3.19 -3.99 -7.34
CA ALA A 143 -3.37 -2.84 -8.23
C ALA A 143 -4.07 -3.30 -9.50
N LEU A 144 -5.19 -2.69 -9.82
CA LEU A 144 -6.05 -3.07 -10.94
C LEU A 144 -5.92 -2.14 -12.13
N SER A 145 -5.53 -0.89 -11.91
CA SER A 145 -5.32 0.09 -12.97
C SER A 145 -4.48 1.25 -12.46
N ALA A 146 -3.93 2.03 -13.37
CA ALA A 146 -3.19 3.24 -13.07
C ALA A 146 -3.90 4.46 -13.64
N HIS A 147 -3.69 5.62 -13.01
CA HIS A 147 -4.35 6.86 -13.42
C HIS A 147 -3.99 7.30 -14.83
N ASP A 148 -2.78 6.98 -15.31
CA ASP A 148 -2.34 7.33 -16.65
C ASP A 148 -2.76 6.32 -17.72
N GLY A 149 -3.45 5.24 -17.33
CA GLY A 149 -3.93 4.21 -18.24
C GLY A 149 -2.88 3.24 -18.73
N GLN A 150 -1.65 3.33 -18.22
CA GLN A 150 -0.59 2.39 -18.59
C GLN A 150 -0.61 1.14 -17.69
N ASP A 151 0.18 0.14 -18.06
CA ASP A 151 0.16 -1.15 -17.40
C ASP A 151 1.06 -1.24 -16.16
N TYR A 152 1.54 -0.12 -15.63
CA TYR A 152 2.45 -0.07 -14.50
C TYR A 152 1.72 0.13 -13.17
N ALA A 153 2.39 -0.26 -12.09
CA ALA A 153 2.00 0.11 -10.74
C ALA A 153 3.25 0.53 -9.98
N SER A 154 3.11 1.50 -9.11
CA SER A 154 4.20 2.02 -8.29
C SER A 154 3.67 2.63 -7.01
N GLY A 155 4.55 2.86 -6.06
CA GLY A 155 4.21 3.58 -4.84
C GLY A 155 5.41 3.74 -3.93
N SER A 156 5.42 4.85 -3.21
CA SER A 156 6.48 5.11 -2.22
C SER A 156 6.27 4.32 -0.94
N GLU A 157 5.02 4.25 -0.46
CA GLU A 157 4.72 3.57 0.80
C GLU A 157 3.34 2.95 0.78
N LEU A 158 3.25 1.76 1.35
CA LEU A 158 1.97 1.15 1.70
C LEU A 158 2.08 0.61 3.11
N ARG A 159 1.19 1.04 3.99
CA ARG A 159 1.18 0.63 5.38
C ARG A 159 -0.16 0.01 5.71
N ILE A 160 -0.14 -0.97 6.59
CA ILE A 160 -1.36 -1.69 6.98
C ILE A 160 -1.78 -1.24 8.37
N LEU A 161 -3.05 -0.85 8.48
CA LEU A 161 -3.67 -0.44 9.74
C LEU A 161 -4.32 -1.67 10.36
N ALA A 162 -3.75 -2.13 11.49
CA ALA A 162 -4.23 -3.35 12.15
C ALA A 162 -3.82 -3.36 13.61
N ASP A 163 -4.56 -4.10 14.43
CA ASP A 163 -4.26 -4.33 15.85
C ASP A 163 -4.61 -5.74 16.30
#